data_154e37daf1c42c3a4ea131a5c0a5c970
#
_entry.id   154e37daf1c42c3a4ea131a5c0a5c970
#
_cell.length_a   1.000
_cell.length_b   1.000
_cell.length_c   1.000
_cell.angle_alpha   90.00
_cell.angle_beta   90.00
_cell.angle_gamma   90.00
#
_symmetry.space_group_name_H-M   'P 1'
#
loop_
_entity.id
_entity.type
_entity.pdbx_description
1 polymer ?
#
loop_
_entity_poly.entity_id
_entity_poly.type
_entity_poly.pdbx_seq_one_letter_code
_entity_poly.pdbx_strand_id
1 'polypeptide(L)'
;MKKLKIGVIILVIILAMITVVGFLYNYFISPVSRDSEKVVVEIKEGSISSIGDTLYNNGLIRNTFIFKVYVKINNINSLKASTYELDKNMKLKDIIKVLEEGNSYNPDEIIITFKEGLNVRKIAKIVEENTDNSYDDFMKLMNDNDFIDKKIQEYWFLTDSIKNSKIYYPLEGYLFPNTYAFLNKSVSCEEIVNKMLDEMDKKLTKYKDKIDSSEYNIHEIMTLASIVELEGASSDDRAAVAGVFYNRLHDGWVLGSDVTTYYYLKIDDFKQSLNGNKNLYTCDNAYNTRCTSFVGLPVGPISNPGIDSIEAT
;
A
#
# COMPACT_ATOMS: atom_id res chain seq x y z
N MET A 1 18.43 -71.97 -10.04
CA MET A 1 18.75 -70.99 -11.11
C MET A 1 17.51 -70.44 -11.83
N LYS A 2 16.53 -71.23 -12.31
CA LYS A 2 15.32 -70.69 -13.00
C LYS A 2 14.47 -69.74 -12.14
N LYS A 3 14.21 -70.06 -10.84
CA LYS A 3 13.45 -69.19 -9.93
C LYS A 3 14.10 -67.83 -9.68
N LEU A 4 15.44 -67.76 -9.58
CA LEU A 4 16.21 -66.55 -9.41
C LEU A 4 16.12 -65.64 -10.65
N LYS A 5 16.18 -66.21 -11.86
CA LYS A 5 16.04 -65.45 -13.11
C LYS A 5 14.62 -64.84 -13.26
N ILE A 6 13.57 -65.59 -12.84
CA ILE A 6 12.19 -65.09 -12.86
C ILE A 6 12.03 -63.94 -11.86
N GLY A 7 12.58 -64.01 -10.66
CA GLY A 7 12.56 -62.95 -9.67
C GLY A 7 13.21 -61.66 -10.16
N VAL A 8 14.38 -61.76 -10.84
CA VAL A 8 15.06 -60.61 -11.42
C VAL A 8 14.24 -59.98 -12.55
N ILE A 9 13.60 -60.81 -13.40
CA ILE A 9 12.73 -60.27 -14.49
C ILE A 9 11.54 -59.52 -13.90
N ILE A 10 10.88 -60.05 -12.87
CA ILE A 10 9.77 -59.38 -12.20
C ILE A 10 10.21 -58.04 -11.59
N LEU A 11 11.38 -57.99 -10.94
CA LEU A 11 11.92 -56.78 -10.36
C LEU A 11 12.19 -55.71 -11.42
N VAL A 12 12.77 -56.10 -12.57
CA VAL A 12 13.03 -55.18 -13.68
C VAL A 12 11.71 -54.64 -14.25
N ILE A 13 10.68 -55.46 -14.39
CA ILE A 13 9.37 -55.01 -14.85
C ILE A 13 8.72 -54.02 -13.86
N ILE A 14 8.82 -54.29 -12.55
CA ILE A 14 8.32 -53.37 -11.52
C ILE A 14 9.06 -52.04 -11.57
N LEU A 15 10.39 -52.04 -11.67
CA LEU A 15 11.19 -50.83 -11.79
C LEU A 15 10.83 -50.02 -13.08
N ALA A 16 10.66 -50.72 -14.20
CA ALA A 16 10.24 -50.12 -15.44
C ALA A 16 8.84 -49.48 -15.30
N MET A 17 7.88 -50.17 -14.65
CA MET A 17 6.55 -49.57 -14.39
C MET A 17 6.63 -48.35 -13.49
N ILE A 18 7.43 -48.38 -12.41
CA ILE A 18 7.62 -47.24 -11.50
C ILE A 18 8.18 -46.02 -12.29
N THR A 19 9.16 -46.24 -13.14
CA THR A 19 9.76 -45.16 -13.93
C THR A 19 8.77 -44.57 -14.94
N VAL A 20 7.95 -45.39 -15.61
CA VAL A 20 6.90 -44.95 -16.53
C VAL A 20 5.82 -44.15 -15.78
N VAL A 21 5.35 -44.65 -14.64
CA VAL A 21 4.37 -43.95 -13.81
C VAL A 21 4.92 -42.60 -13.32
N GLY A 22 6.16 -42.56 -12.87
CA GLY A 22 6.83 -41.32 -12.47
C GLY A 22 6.96 -40.34 -13.61
N PHE A 23 7.30 -40.78 -14.80
CA PHE A 23 7.38 -39.92 -15.99
C PHE A 23 5.98 -39.35 -16.38
N LEU A 24 4.96 -40.20 -16.41
CA LEU A 24 3.59 -39.77 -16.70
C LEU A 24 3.07 -38.79 -15.66
N TYR A 25 3.33 -39.05 -14.37
CA TYR A 25 2.94 -38.13 -13.32
C TYR A 25 3.59 -36.75 -13.51
N ASN A 26 4.91 -36.69 -13.72
CA ASN A 26 5.61 -35.45 -13.98
C ASN A 26 5.11 -34.72 -15.24
N TYR A 27 4.75 -35.46 -16.30
CA TYR A 27 4.14 -34.86 -17.48
C TYR A 27 2.80 -34.20 -17.16
N PHE A 28 1.94 -34.86 -16.39
CA PHE A 28 0.61 -34.33 -16.11
C PHE A 28 0.59 -33.16 -15.10
N ILE A 29 1.60 -33.03 -14.24
CA ILE A 29 1.73 -31.88 -13.32
C ILE A 29 2.52 -30.71 -13.93
N SER A 30 3.12 -30.90 -15.12
CA SER A 30 3.82 -29.85 -15.84
C SER A 30 2.86 -28.89 -16.53
N PRO A 31 3.30 -27.69 -16.92
CA PRO A 31 2.48 -26.72 -17.65
C PRO A 31 1.84 -27.28 -18.91
N VAL A 32 0.62 -26.84 -19.23
CA VAL A 32 -0.08 -27.22 -20.46
C VAL A 32 0.60 -26.61 -21.69
N SER A 33 1.05 -25.36 -21.57
CA SER A 33 1.81 -24.63 -22.58
C SER A 33 3.22 -24.27 -22.10
N ARG A 34 4.15 -24.03 -23.02
CA ARG A 34 5.45 -23.40 -22.73
C ARG A 34 5.37 -21.89 -22.82
N ASP A 35 4.46 -21.39 -23.66
CA ASP A 35 4.24 -19.97 -23.85
C ASP A 35 3.22 -19.47 -22.82
N SER A 36 3.37 -18.20 -22.41
CA SER A 36 2.43 -17.53 -21.51
C SER A 36 1.13 -17.25 -22.26
N GLU A 37 0.05 -17.80 -21.75
CA GLU A 37 -1.32 -17.53 -22.24
C GLU A 37 -2.24 -17.46 -21.01
N LYS A 38 -2.65 -16.23 -20.67
CA LYS A 38 -3.50 -15.95 -19.52
C LYS A 38 -4.96 -16.31 -19.83
N VAL A 39 -5.59 -16.97 -18.89
CA VAL A 39 -6.99 -17.39 -18.95
C VAL A 39 -7.70 -16.93 -17.69
N VAL A 40 -8.79 -16.18 -17.86
CA VAL A 40 -9.69 -15.83 -16.75
C VAL A 40 -10.68 -16.96 -16.56
N VAL A 41 -10.72 -17.52 -15.35
CA VAL A 41 -11.58 -18.67 -15.01
C VAL A 41 -12.32 -18.42 -13.69
N GLU A 42 -13.62 -18.64 -13.69
CA GLU A 42 -14.46 -18.63 -12.48
C GLU A 42 -14.45 -20.02 -11.84
N ILE A 43 -13.94 -20.12 -10.62
CA ILE A 43 -14.00 -21.31 -9.77
C ILE A 43 -15.17 -21.14 -8.81
N LYS A 44 -16.21 -21.93 -8.98
CA LYS A 44 -17.39 -21.93 -8.11
C LYS A 44 -17.18 -22.80 -6.89
N GLU A 45 -17.91 -22.50 -5.81
CA GLU A 45 -17.99 -23.43 -4.68
C GLU A 45 -18.43 -24.81 -5.15
N GLY A 46 -17.71 -25.86 -4.71
CA GLY A 46 -18.01 -27.20 -5.16
C GLY A 46 -16.98 -28.24 -4.75
N SER A 47 -17.12 -29.44 -5.32
CA SER A 47 -16.19 -30.54 -5.07
C SER A 47 -14.84 -30.32 -5.77
N ILE A 48 -13.78 -30.95 -5.25
CA ILE A 48 -12.47 -31.00 -5.91
C ILE A 48 -12.60 -31.52 -7.35
N SER A 49 -13.59 -32.40 -7.61
CA SER A 49 -13.87 -32.90 -8.96
C SER A 49 -14.33 -31.78 -9.88
N SER A 50 -15.32 -30.98 -9.45
CA SER A 50 -15.85 -29.87 -10.27
C SER A 50 -14.80 -28.79 -10.54
N ILE A 51 -13.95 -28.49 -9.55
CA ILE A 51 -12.82 -27.57 -9.71
C ILE A 51 -11.83 -28.11 -10.76
N GLY A 52 -11.47 -29.39 -10.65
CA GLY A 52 -10.59 -30.04 -11.62
C GLY A 52 -11.17 -30.06 -13.05
N ASP A 53 -12.46 -30.30 -13.19
CA ASP A 53 -13.13 -30.28 -14.50
C ASP A 53 -13.17 -28.86 -15.08
N THR A 54 -13.41 -27.84 -14.25
CA THR A 54 -13.33 -26.43 -14.65
C THR A 54 -11.93 -26.06 -15.15
N LEU A 55 -10.88 -26.40 -14.41
CA LEU A 55 -9.48 -26.12 -14.79
C LEU A 55 -9.11 -26.85 -16.10
N TYR A 56 -9.54 -28.11 -16.26
CA TYR A 56 -9.27 -28.91 -17.45
C TYR A 56 -9.98 -28.35 -18.69
N ASN A 57 -11.26 -28.01 -18.57
CA ASN A 57 -12.05 -27.45 -19.67
C ASN A 57 -11.53 -26.09 -20.15
N ASN A 58 -10.85 -25.34 -19.27
CA ASN A 58 -10.18 -24.09 -19.61
C ASN A 58 -8.72 -24.27 -20.05
N GLY A 59 -8.25 -25.52 -20.19
CA GLY A 59 -6.91 -25.83 -20.68
C GLY A 59 -5.80 -25.41 -19.71
N LEU A 60 -6.09 -25.37 -18.40
CA LEU A 60 -5.13 -24.96 -17.36
C LEU A 60 -4.39 -26.15 -16.73
N ILE A 61 -4.98 -27.34 -16.82
CA ILE A 61 -4.38 -28.59 -16.38
C ILE A 61 -4.51 -29.68 -17.45
N ARG A 62 -3.63 -30.67 -17.43
CA ARG A 62 -3.61 -31.75 -18.43
C ARG A 62 -4.56 -32.90 -18.12
N ASN A 63 -4.93 -33.08 -16.82
CA ASN A 63 -5.71 -34.24 -16.42
C ASN A 63 -6.38 -34.03 -15.06
N THR A 64 -7.73 -34.23 -15.00
CA THR A 64 -8.52 -34.06 -13.77
C THR A 64 -8.27 -35.12 -12.74
N PHE A 65 -7.97 -36.36 -13.14
CA PHE A 65 -7.66 -37.44 -12.19
C PHE A 65 -6.35 -37.16 -11.47
N ILE A 66 -5.29 -36.74 -12.19
CA ILE A 66 -4.00 -36.39 -11.60
C ILE A 66 -4.13 -35.17 -10.69
N PHE A 67 -4.95 -34.19 -11.04
CA PHE A 67 -5.29 -33.07 -10.17
C PHE A 67 -5.86 -33.55 -8.82
N LYS A 68 -6.86 -34.45 -8.84
CA LYS A 68 -7.46 -35.02 -7.62
C LYS A 68 -6.44 -35.79 -6.79
N VAL A 69 -5.59 -36.60 -7.43
CA VAL A 69 -4.51 -37.35 -6.78
C VAL A 69 -3.53 -36.37 -6.13
N TYR A 70 -3.13 -35.32 -6.82
CA TYR A 70 -2.22 -34.30 -6.32
C TYR A 70 -2.79 -33.60 -5.08
N VAL A 71 -4.03 -33.13 -5.13
CA VAL A 71 -4.73 -32.49 -4.00
C VAL A 71 -4.78 -33.43 -2.80
N LYS A 72 -5.10 -34.71 -3.02
CA LYS A 72 -5.20 -35.70 -1.93
C LYS A 72 -3.84 -36.03 -1.30
N ILE A 73 -2.79 -36.22 -2.10
CA ILE A 73 -1.46 -36.58 -1.60
C ILE A 73 -0.83 -35.44 -0.81
N ASN A 74 -1.08 -34.18 -1.23
CA ASN A 74 -0.54 -33.01 -0.58
C ASN A 74 -1.42 -32.47 0.56
N ASN A 75 -2.50 -33.20 0.94
CA ASN A 75 -3.44 -32.81 1.99
C ASN A 75 -4.01 -31.39 1.84
N ILE A 76 -4.32 -31.00 0.60
CA ILE A 76 -4.89 -29.69 0.31
C ILE A 76 -6.38 -29.72 0.69
N ASN A 77 -6.75 -28.92 1.68
CA ASN A 77 -8.07 -28.97 2.32
C ASN A 77 -9.03 -27.88 1.83
N SER A 78 -8.53 -26.81 1.25
CA SER A 78 -9.36 -25.69 0.84
C SER A 78 -8.83 -25.06 -0.45
N LEU A 79 -9.66 -25.07 -1.47
CA LEU A 79 -9.48 -24.28 -2.69
C LEU A 79 -10.62 -23.27 -2.70
N LYS A 80 -10.27 -21.97 -2.73
CA LYS A 80 -11.26 -20.90 -2.59
C LYS A 80 -12.00 -20.67 -3.91
N ALA A 81 -13.31 -20.46 -3.81
CA ALA A 81 -14.13 -20.05 -4.93
C ALA A 81 -13.90 -18.57 -5.23
N SER A 82 -13.59 -18.25 -6.46
CA SER A 82 -13.43 -16.88 -6.97
C SER A 82 -13.15 -16.89 -8.47
N THR A 83 -13.02 -15.72 -9.08
CA THR A 83 -12.49 -15.56 -10.43
C THR A 83 -10.96 -15.37 -10.34
N TYR A 84 -10.23 -16.09 -11.19
CA TYR A 84 -8.78 -16.08 -11.21
C TYR A 84 -8.25 -15.80 -12.62
N GLU A 85 -7.17 -15.05 -12.76
CA GLU A 85 -6.36 -15.03 -13.97
C GLU A 85 -5.20 -16.01 -13.78
N LEU A 86 -5.25 -17.14 -14.50
CA LEU A 86 -4.24 -18.19 -14.48
C LEU A 86 -3.54 -18.28 -15.83
N ASP A 87 -2.31 -18.75 -15.84
CA ASP A 87 -1.52 -18.88 -17.07
C ASP A 87 -1.33 -20.36 -17.43
N LYS A 88 -1.50 -20.73 -18.71
CA LYS A 88 -1.27 -22.08 -19.21
C LYS A 88 0.16 -22.58 -19.04
N ASN A 89 1.13 -21.68 -18.80
CA ASN A 89 2.52 -22.01 -18.50
C ASN A 89 2.77 -22.28 -17.00
N MET A 90 1.74 -22.17 -16.15
CA MET A 90 1.86 -22.52 -14.73
C MET A 90 1.91 -24.04 -14.51
N LYS A 91 2.72 -24.47 -13.56
CA LYS A 91 2.69 -25.86 -13.06
C LYS A 91 1.46 -26.05 -12.20
N LEU A 92 0.97 -27.29 -12.13
CA LEU A 92 -0.18 -27.65 -11.30
C LEU A 92 -0.06 -27.15 -9.85
N LYS A 93 1.13 -27.25 -9.24
CA LYS A 93 1.40 -26.76 -7.88
C LYS A 93 1.18 -25.25 -7.73
N ASP A 94 1.55 -24.48 -8.75
CA ASP A 94 1.48 -23.02 -8.72
C ASP A 94 0.02 -22.56 -8.89
N ILE A 95 -0.75 -23.25 -9.76
CA ILE A 95 -2.20 -23.04 -9.90
C ILE A 95 -2.89 -23.32 -8.55
N ILE A 96 -2.61 -24.45 -7.93
CA ILE A 96 -3.22 -24.85 -6.66
C ILE A 96 -2.89 -23.81 -5.56
N LYS A 97 -1.64 -23.33 -5.50
CA LYS A 97 -1.23 -22.29 -4.54
C LYS A 97 -2.07 -21.02 -4.70
N VAL A 98 -2.31 -20.55 -5.92
CA VAL A 98 -3.17 -19.38 -6.19
C VAL A 98 -4.59 -19.63 -5.67
N LEU A 99 -5.15 -20.82 -5.90
CA LEU A 99 -6.49 -21.18 -5.42
C LEU A 99 -6.57 -21.31 -3.89
N GLU A 100 -5.52 -21.77 -3.23
CA GLU A 100 -5.44 -21.81 -1.75
C GLU A 100 -5.35 -20.41 -1.14
N GLU A 101 -4.54 -19.51 -1.73
CA GLU A 101 -4.40 -18.12 -1.31
C GLU A 101 -5.71 -17.34 -1.53
N GLY A 102 -6.43 -17.64 -2.60
CA GLY A 102 -7.72 -17.02 -2.92
C GLY A 102 -7.59 -15.60 -3.45
N ASN A 103 -6.45 -15.26 -4.03
CA ASN A 103 -6.23 -13.97 -4.69
C ASN A 103 -7.10 -13.88 -5.95
N SER A 104 -8.24 -13.20 -5.85
CA SER A 104 -9.19 -13.04 -6.94
C SER A 104 -8.65 -12.09 -8.02
N TYR A 105 -8.87 -12.44 -9.27
CA TYR A 105 -8.67 -11.53 -10.39
C TYR A 105 -9.85 -10.57 -10.51
N ASN A 106 -9.55 -9.30 -10.51
CA ASN A 106 -10.52 -8.25 -10.78
C ASN A 106 -10.03 -7.42 -11.97
N PRO A 107 -10.64 -7.52 -13.16
CA PRO A 107 -10.22 -6.77 -14.34
C PRO A 107 -10.42 -5.26 -14.19
N ASP A 108 -11.28 -4.84 -13.26
CA ASP A 108 -11.58 -3.43 -13.00
C ASP A 108 -10.73 -2.84 -11.86
N GLU A 109 -9.87 -3.67 -11.22
CA GLU A 109 -9.00 -3.22 -10.16
C GLU A 109 -8.09 -2.10 -10.65
N ILE A 110 -8.05 -1.02 -9.88
CA ILE A 110 -7.11 0.08 -10.09
C ILE A 110 -6.08 0.11 -8.98
N ILE A 111 -4.86 0.49 -9.34
CA ILE A 111 -3.74 0.65 -8.41
C ILE A 111 -3.28 2.09 -8.47
N ILE A 112 -3.34 2.80 -7.33
CA ILE A 112 -2.97 4.20 -7.21
C ILE A 112 -1.79 4.33 -6.25
N THR A 113 -0.72 5.00 -6.69
CA THR A 113 0.44 5.30 -5.87
C THR A 113 0.41 6.76 -5.42
N PHE A 114 0.32 6.98 -4.11
CA PHE A 114 0.52 8.27 -3.48
C PHE A 114 1.94 8.33 -2.93
N LYS A 115 2.78 9.16 -3.53
CA LYS A 115 4.19 9.32 -3.14
C LYS A 115 4.31 10.09 -1.82
N GLU A 116 5.45 9.91 -1.15
CA GLU A 116 5.83 10.71 0.01
C GLU A 116 5.93 12.19 -0.34
N GLY A 117 5.66 13.07 0.62
CA GLY A 117 5.74 14.52 0.46
C GLY A 117 4.60 15.15 -0.35
N LEU A 118 3.58 14.40 -0.75
CA LEU A 118 2.38 14.97 -1.36
C LEU A 118 1.55 15.69 -0.31
N ASN A 119 1.02 16.88 -0.67
CA ASN A 119 0.00 17.54 0.13
C ASN A 119 -1.42 17.12 -0.34
N VAL A 120 -2.44 17.44 0.46
CA VAL A 120 -3.84 17.09 0.19
C VAL A 120 -4.28 17.54 -1.21
N ARG A 121 -3.87 18.71 -1.70
CA ARG A 121 -4.22 19.21 -3.04
C ARG A 121 -3.66 18.34 -4.17
N LYS A 122 -2.40 17.86 -4.00
CA LYS A 122 -1.77 16.93 -4.96
C LYS A 122 -2.43 15.55 -4.91
N ILE A 123 -2.79 15.09 -3.72
CA ILE A 123 -3.56 13.84 -3.56
C ILE A 123 -4.90 13.95 -4.27
N ALA A 124 -5.65 15.04 -4.08
CA ALA A 124 -6.94 15.28 -4.76
C ALA A 124 -6.82 15.22 -6.29
N LYS A 125 -5.75 15.76 -6.88
CA LYS A 125 -5.49 15.66 -8.33
C LYS A 125 -5.24 14.21 -8.77
N ILE A 126 -4.46 13.46 -8.01
CA ILE A 126 -4.21 12.03 -8.31
C ILE A 126 -5.51 11.23 -8.23
N VAL A 127 -6.37 11.51 -7.25
CA VAL A 127 -7.70 10.88 -7.13
C VAL A 127 -8.55 11.18 -8.36
N GLU A 128 -8.65 12.45 -8.77
CA GLU A 128 -9.39 12.86 -9.98
C GLU A 128 -8.85 12.20 -11.26
N GLU A 129 -7.54 12.09 -11.41
CA GLU A 129 -6.90 11.48 -12.59
C GLU A 129 -7.13 9.96 -12.69
N ASN A 130 -7.37 9.27 -11.57
CA ASN A 130 -7.39 7.80 -11.53
C ASN A 130 -8.76 7.21 -11.17
N THR A 131 -9.72 8.00 -10.73
CA THR A 131 -11.05 7.55 -10.27
C THR A 131 -12.17 8.37 -10.91
N ASP A 132 -13.41 8.01 -10.62
CA ASP A 132 -14.59 8.75 -11.04
C ASP A 132 -14.90 9.96 -10.13
N ASN A 133 -14.09 10.20 -9.08
CA ASN A 133 -14.26 11.34 -8.19
C ASN A 133 -13.60 12.59 -8.78
N SER A 134 -14.23 13.76 -8.59
CA SER A 134 -13.62 15.03 -8.92
C SER A 134 -12.66 15.53 -7.83
N TYR A 135 -11.77 16.45 -8.20
CA TYR A 135 -10.95 17.19 -7.24
C TYR A 135 -11.80 17.84 -6.14
N ASP A 136 -12.91 18.47 -6.53
CA ASP A 136 -13.79 19.20 -5.60
C ASP A 136 -14.50 18.24 -4.62
N ASP A 137 -14.89 17.03 -5.04
CA ASP A 137 -15.48 16.02 -4.14
C ASP A 137 -14.49 15.62 -3.06
N PHE A 138 -13.24 15.36 -3.44
CA PHE A 138 -12.19 15.04 -2.47
C PHE A 138 -11.93 16.20 -1.51
N MET A 139 -11.80 17.43 -2.03
CA MET A 139 -11.55 18.62 -1.20
C MET A 139 -12.73 18.95 -0.29
N LYS A 140 -13.95 18.67 -0.72
CA LYS A 140 -15.15 18.80 0.12
C LYS A 140 -15.10 17.84 1.32
N LEU A 141 -14.74 16.57 1.08
CA LEU A 141 -14.59 15.59 2.15
C LEU A 141 -13.49 16.00 3.15
N MET A 142 -12.36 16.54 2.67
CA MET A 142 -11.26 17.02 3.53
C MET A 142 -11.65 18.18 4.44
N ASN A 143 -12.74 18.89 4.14
CA ASN A 143 -13.26 20.00 4.92
C ASN A 143 -14.62 19.70 5.58
N ASP A 144 -15.08 18.44 5.53
CA ASP A 144 -16.34 18.00 6.16
C ASP A 144 -16.12 17.77 7.66
N ASN A 145 -16.70 18.63 8.49
CA ASN A 145 -16.51 18.56 9.94
C ASN A 145 -17.06 17.26 10.54
N ASP A 146 -18.19 16.75 10.05
CA ASP A 146 -18.78 15.50 10.58
C ASP A 146 -17.87 14.30 10.25
N PHE A 147 -17.31 14.29 9.05
CA PHE A 147 -16.32 13.29 8.63
C PHE A 147 -15.05 13.38 9.51
N ILE A 148 -14.50 14.58 9.71
CA ILE A 148 -13.30 14.78 10.52
C ILE A 148 -13.55 14.37 11.98
N ASP A 149 -14.68 14.75 12.57
CA ASP A 149 -15.04 14.37 13.94
C ASP A 149 -15.17 12.86 14.11
N LYS A 150 -15.75 12.18 13.11
CA LYS A 150 -15.79 10.71 13.06
C LYS A 150 -14.37 10.11 13.02
N LYS A 151 -13.46 10.67 12.22
CA LYS A 151 -12.09 10.16 12.13
C LYS A 151 -11.28 10.39 13.41
N ILE A 152 -11.47 11.50 14.09
CA ILE A 152 -10.85 11.75 15.40
C ILE A 152 -11.29 10.67 16.44
N GLN A 153 -12.54 10.18 16.35
CA GLN A 153 -13.02 9.12 17.24
C GLN A 153 -12.47 7.73 16.85
N GLU A 154 -12.17 7.51 15.57
CA GLU A 154 -11.72 6.22 15.04
C GLU A 154 -10.21 6.00 15.20
N TYR A 155 -9.39 7.06 15.10
CA TYR A 155 -7.93 6.95 15.06
C TYR A 155 -7.28 7.71 16.22
N TRP A 156 -6.53 7.01 17.06
CA TRP A 156 -5.86 7.54 18.26
C TRP A 156 -4.88 8.66 18.00
N PHE A 157 -4.29 8.71 16.80
CA PHE A 157 -3.31 9.73 16.40
C PHE A 157 -3.94 11.01 15.86
N LEU A 158 -5.25 11.04 15.63
CA LEU A 158 -6.00 12.23 15.26
C LEU A 158 -6.58 12.86 16.54
N THR A 159 -6.27 14.13 16.78
CA THR A 159 -6.71 14.86 17.96
C THR A 159 -7.44 16.14 17.55
N ASP A 160 -8.10 16.81 18.49
CA ASP A 160 -8.75 18.10 18.22
C ASP A 160 -7.78 19.19 17.73
N SER A 161 -6.44 18.99 17.85
CA SER A 161 -5.44 19.90 17.30
C SER A 161 -5.60 20.13 15.81
N ILE A 162 -6.06 19.10 15.05
CA ILE A 162 -6.27 19.21 13.61
C ILE A 162 -7.47 20.11 13.22
N LYS A 163 -8.31 20.48 14.18
CA LYS A 163 -9.48 21.37 14.01
C LYS A 163 -9.15 22.85 14.22
N ASN A 164 -7.88 23.20 14.43
CA ASN A 164 -7.49 24.60 14.56
C ASN A 164 -7.91 25.39 13.31
N SER A 165 -8.62 26.49 13.50
CA SER A 165 -9.21 27.30 12.42
C SER A 165 -8.19 27.89 11.41
N LYS A 166 -6.90 27.86 11.74
CA LYS A 166 -5.80 28.29 10.87
C LYS A 166 -5.26 27.15 10.00
N ILE A 167 -5.65 25.89 10.26
CA ILE A 167 -5.27 24.73 9.45
C ILE A 167 -6.08 24.74 8.15
N TYR A 168 -5.40 24.50 7.02
CA TYR A 168 -6.06 24.49 5.71
C TYR A 168 -6.84 23.20 5.46
N TYR A 169 -6.27 22.05 5.86
CA TYR A 169 -6.86 20.73 5.67
C TYR A 169 -6.58 19.89 6.92
N PRO A 170 -7.60 19.53 7.69
CA PRO A 170 -7.44 18.80 8.95
C PRO A 170 -6.62 17.50 8.86
N LEU A 171 -6.74 16.75 7.77
CA LEU A 171 -6.00 15.49 7.56
C LEU A 171 -4.67 15.64 6.83
N GLU A 172 -4.19 16.89 6.59
CA GLU A 172 -2.84 17.08 6.06
C GLU A 172 -1.79 16.48 7.00
N GLY A 173 -0.88 15.69 6.44
CA GLY A 173 0.16 14.99 7.21
C GLY A 173 -0.24 13.60 7.72
N TYR A 174 -1.51 13.21 7.65
CA TYR A 174 -2.00 11.96 8.19
C TYR A 174 -2.41 10.92 7.14
N LEU A 175 -2.41 11.27 5.86
CA LEU A 175 -2.72 10.37 4.76
C LEU A 175 -1.44 9.62 4.31
N PHE A 176 -1.23 8.40 4.84
CA PHE A 176 0.05 7.69 4.63
C PHE A 176 0.33 7.44 3.14
N PRO A 177 1.54 7.79 2.67
CA PRO A 177 1.96 7.54 1.30
C PRO A 177 2.23 6.04 1.08
N ASN A 178 1.57 5.44 0.09
CA ASN A 178 1.76 4.04 -0.30
C ASN A 178 1.12 3.81 -1.68
N THR A 179 1.24 2.57 -2.17
CA THR A 179 0.48 2.07 -3.32
C THR A 179 -0.74 1.30 -2.80
N TYR A 180 -1.92 1.72 -3.24
CA TYR A 180 -3.21 1.15 -2.81
C TYR A 180 -3.96 0.56 -3.98
N ALA A 181 -4.53 -0.64 -3.78
CA ALA A 181 -5.44 -1.28 -4.72
C ALA A 181 -6.89 -0.98 -4.34
N PHE A 182 -7.73 -0.67 -5.33
CA PHE A 182 -9.17 -0.43 -5.18
C PHE A 182 -9.94 -1.28 -6.18
N LEU A 183 -11.17 -1.67 -5.83
CA LEU A 183 -11.97 -2.57 -6.63
C LEU A 183 -12.20 -2.07 -8.06
N ASN A 184 -12.39 -0.76 -8.23
CA ASN A 184 -12.60 -0.11 -9.54
C ASN A 184 -12.50 1.41 -9.38
N LYS A 185 -12.69 2.15 -10.47
CA LYS A 185 -12.66 3.62 -10.51
C LYS A 185 -13.78 4.30 -9.72
N SER A 186 -14.89 3.60 -9.45
CA SER A 186 -16.01 4.16 -8.68
C SER A 186 -15.80 4.10 -7.16
N VAL A 187 -14.58 3.81 -6.70
CA VAL A 187 -14.20 3.89 -5.30
C VAL A 187 -14.50 5.27 -4.73
N SER A 188 -15.09 5.34 -3.53
CA SER A 188 -15.42 6.63 -2.91
C SER A 188 -14.18 7.34 -2.35
N CYS A 189 -14.22 8.68 -2.26
CA CYS A 189 -13.19 9.47 -1.58
C CYS A 189 -13.01 9.00 -0.12
N GLU A 190 -14.09 8.66 0.59
CA GLU A 190 -14.03 8.15 1.96
C GLU A 190 -13.25 6.84 2.05
N GLU A 191 -13.46 5.89 1.13
CA GLU A 191 -12.72 4.64 1.11
C GLU A 191 -11.23 4.85 0.86
N ILE A 192 -10.87 5.77 -0.05
CA ILE A 192 -9.47 6.12 -0.33
C ILE A 192 -8.81 6.67 0.94
N VAL A 193 -9.45 7.65 1.58
CA VAL A 193 -8.95 8.27 2.82
C VAL A 193 -8.84 7.25 3.95
N ASN A 194 -9.84 6.40 4.12
CA ASN A 194 -9.82 5.36 5.16
C ASN A 194 -8.62 4.42 4.97
N LYS A 195 -8.35 3.93 3.76
CA LYS A 195 -7.17 3.08 3.51
C LYS A 195 -5.85 3.78 3.83
N MET A 196 -5.76 5.09 3.56
CA MET A 196 -4.55 5.86 3.88
C MET A 196 -4.40 6.07 5.39
N LEU A 197 -5.50 6.30 6.12
CA LEU A 197 -5.52 6.40 7.58
C LEU A 197 -5.24 5.06 8.26
N ASP A 198 -5.82 3.95 7.76
CA ASP A 198 -5.56 2.60 8.27
C ASP A 198 -4.08 2.23 8.15
N GLU A 199 -3.44 2.57 7.03
CA GLU A 199 -2.01 2.34 6.86
C GLU A 199 -1.18 3.24 7.78
N MET A 200 -1.57 4.50 8.02
CA MET A 200 -0.96 5.37 9.01
C MET A 200 -1.06 4.77 10.41
N ASP A 201 -2.24 4.29 10.81
CA ASP A 201 -2.44 3.62 12.11
C ASP A 201 -1.50 2.43 12.28
N LYS A 202 -1.45 1.56 11.28
CA LYS A 202 -0.56 0.40 11.28
C LYS A 202 0.92 0.79 11.40
N LYS A 203 1.33 1.91 10.78
CA LYS A 203 2.72 2.40 10.87
C LYS A 203 3.01 3.05 12.21
N LEU A 204 2.11 3.87 12.74
CA LEU A 204 2.32 4.62 13.97
C LEU A 204 2.16 3.79 15.24
N THR A 205 1.31 2.77 15.25
CA THR A 205 1.01 1.96 16.43
C THR A 205 2.27 1.42 17.11
N LYS A 206 3.28 1.00 16.34
CA LYS A 206 4.56 0.52 16.88
C LYS A 206 5.38 1.59 17.60
N TYR A 207 5.10 2.87 17.39
CA TYR A 207 5.78 4.00 18.03
C TYR A 207 4.95 4.69 19.10
N LYS A 208 3.73 4.19 19.36
CA LYS A 208 2.79 4.84 20.27
C LYS A 208 3.41 5.16 21.62
N ASP A 209 4.09 4.21 22.25
CA ASP A 209 4.73 4.41 23.56
C ASP A 209 5.82 5.49 23.53
N LYS A 210 6.56 5.59 22.42
CA LYS A 210 7.57 6.63 22.20
C LYS A 210 6.91 8.01 22.07
N ILE A 211 5.84 8.08 21.26
CA ILE A 211 5.07 9.29 21.02
C ILE A 211 4.44 9.76 22.35
N ASP A 212 3.82 8.86 23.11
CA ASP A 212 3.18 9.19 24.40
C ASP A 212 4.18 9.65 25.47
N SER A 213 5.46 9.26 25.34
CA SER A 213 6.54 9.67 26.26
C SER A 213 7.37 10.88 25.75
N SER A 214 7.09 11.37 24.52
CA SER A 214 7.76 12.53 23.95
C SER A 214 7.34 13.84 24.63
N GLU A 215 8.21 14.85 24.62
CA GLU A 215 7.86 16.22 24.97
C GLU A 215 6.95 16.89 23.93
N TYR A 216 6.94 16.37 22.69
CA TYR A 216 6.10 16.83 21.60
C TYR A 216 4.89 15.90 21.44
N ASN A 217 3.71 16.48 21.27
CA ASN A 217 2.51 15.71 20.98
C ASN A 217 2.51 15.19 19.53
N ILE A 218 1.64 14.25 19.22
CA ILE A 218 1.56 13.63 17.89
C ILE A 218 1.39 14.64 16.75
N HIS A 219 0.61 15.72 16.96
CA HIS A 219 0.41 16.73 15.93
C HIS A 219 1.70 17.54 15.66
N GLU A 220 2.46 17.85 16.68
CA GLU A 220 3.77 18.52 16.56
C GLU A 220 4.79 17.62 15.87
N ILE A 221 4.84 16.33 16.24
CA ILE A 221 5.71 15.33 15.59
C ILE A 221 5.38 15.23 14.10
N MET A 222 4.11 15.06 13.74
CA MET A 222 3.67 14.97 12.35
C MET A 222 3.90 16.28 11.57
N THR A 223 3.77 17.43 12.24
CA THR A 223 4.08 18.73 11.66
C THR A 223 5.57 18.83 11.31
N LEU A 224 6.46 18.45 12.23
CA LEU A 224 7.90 18.46 11.97
C LEU A 224 8.29 17.43 10.92
N ALA A 225 7.74 16.20 10.98
CA ALA A 225 7.97 15.14 9.99
C ALA A 225 7.62 15.59 8.58
N SER A 226 6.52 16.34 8.42
CA SER A 226 6.08 16.87 7.11
C SER A 226 7.06 17.91 6.52
N ILE A 227 7.79 18.64 7.37
CA ILE A 227 8.82 19.59 6.94
C ILE A 227 10.10 18.82 6.59
N VAL A 228 10.51 17.88 7.45
CA VAL A 228 11.67 17.01 7.24
C VAL A 228 11.55 16.23 5.94
N GLU A 229 10.34 15.76 5.61
CA GLU A 229 10.05 15.05 4.36
C GLU A 229 10.42 15.87 3.11
N LEU A 230 10.19 17.15 3.15
CA LEU A 230 10.42 18.04 2.00
C LEU A 230 11.83 18.66 1.96
N GLU A 231 12.57 18.65 3.07
CA GLU A 231 13.92 19.19 3.18
C GLU A 231 15.01 18.10 3.10
N GLY A 232 14.73 16.89 3.54
CA GLY A 232 15.69 15.79 3.57
C GLY A 232 15.68 14.97 2.27
N ALA A 233 16.84 14.79 1.65
CA ALA A 233 16.98 14.04 0.40
C ALA A 233 17.14 12.51 0.62
N SER A 234 17.63 12.07 1.78
CA SER A 234 17.82 10.68 2.17
C SER A 234 17.45 10.47 3.64
N SER A 235 17.34 9.20 4.09
CA SER A 235 17.05 8.88 5.50
C SER A 235 18.08 9.48 6.46
N ASP A 236 19.37 9.44 6.11
CA ASP A 236 20.44 10.04 6.92
C ASP A 236 20.31 11.56 6.96
N ASP A 237 19.98 12.21 5.82
CA ASP A 237 19.75 13.66 5.76
C ASP A 237 18.54 14.04 6.61
N ARG A 238 17.46 13.24 6.58
CA ARG A 238 16.23 13.49 7.36
C ARG A 238 16.51 13.56 8.86
N ALA A 239 17.30 12.62 9.40
CA ALA A 239 17.69 12.65 10.81
C ALA A 239 18.53 13.88 11.16
N ALA A 240 19.46 14.28 10.28
CA ALA A 240 20.26 15.49 10.47
C ALA A 240 19.40 16.77 10.41
N VAL A 241 18.47 16.85 9.46
CA VAL A 241 17.52 17.97 9.30
C VAL A 241 16.59 18.07 10.51
N ALA A 242 16.04 16.94 10.99
CA ALA A 242 15.23 16.91 12.21
C ALA A 242 16.02 17.44 13.42
N GLY A 243 17.28 16.98 13.59
CA GLY A 243 18.16 17.47 14.65
C GLY A 243 18.41 18.99 14.58
N VAL A 244 18.59 19.56 13.39
CA VAL A 244 18.72 21.02 13.22
C VAL A 244 17.45 21.74 13.64
N PHE A 245 16.26 21.23 13.27
CA PHE A 245 14.99 21.85 13.65
C PHE A 245 14.74 21.75 15.16
N TYR A 246 15.03 20.61 15.79
CA TYR A 246 14.94 20.49 17.25
C TYR A 246 15.86 21.46 17.99
N ASN A 247 17.11 21.63 17.54
CA ASN A 247 18.02 22.61 18.11
C ASN A 247 17.43 24.02 17.97
N ARG A 248 16.90 24.41 16.81
CA ARG A 248 16.25 25.72 16.62
C ARG A 248 15.04 25.92 17.52
N LEU A 249 14.20 24.90 17.68
CA LEU A 249 13.05 24.93 18.59
C LEU A 249 13.49 25.14 20.04
N HIS A 250 14.49 24.37 20.49
CA HIS A 250 15.06 24.47 21.85
C HIS A 250 15.67 25.83 22.12
N ASP A 251 16.44 26.39 21.16
CA ASP A 251 17.11 27.65 21.28
C ASP A 251 16.18 28.86 21.05
N GLY A 252 14.92 28.65 20.73
CA GLY A 252 13.96 29.71 20.47
C GLY A 252 14.23 30.45 19.15
N TRP A 253 14.77 29.75 18.15
CA TRP A 253 15.05 30.31 16.83
C TRP A 253 13.90 30.04 15.86
N VAL A 254 13.80 30.87 14.82
CA VAL A 254 12.87 30.61 13.70
C VAL A 254 13.31 29.37 12.94
N LEU A 255 12.37 28.53 12.50
CA LEU A 255 12.72 27.36 11.70
C LEU A 255 13.27 27.75 10.33
N GLY A 256 12.73 28.79 9.69
CA GLY A 256 13.28 29.37 8.47
C GLY A 256 13.18 28.47 7.23
N SER A 257 12.23 27.54 7.22
CA SER A 257 12.06 26.57 6.14
C SER A 257 11.23 27.14 4.99
N ASP A 258 11.77 27.07 3.76
CA ASP A 258 11.12 27.60 2.55
C ASP A 258 9.88 26.81 2.18
N VAL A 259 9.86 25.49 2.42
CA VAL A 259 8.73 24.62 2.05
C VAL A 259 7.44 25.00 2.77
N THR A 260 7.55 25.57 3.98
CA THR A 260 6.38 26.11 4.69
C THR A 260 5.79 27.35 4.00
N THR A 261 6.66 28.16 3.38
CA THR A 261 6.24 29.33 2.58
C THR A 261 5.56 28.88 1.29
N TYR A 262 6.10 27.90 0.58
CA TYR A 262 5.46 27.33 -0.61
C TYR A 262 4.07 26.81 -0.28
N TYR A 263 3.94 26.06 0.83
CA TYR A 263 2.65 25.53 1.25
C TYR A 263 1.60 26.61 1.52
N TYR A 264 1.98 27.64 2.29
CA TYR A 264 1.05 28.72 2.62
C TYR A 264 0.64 29.55 1.41
N LEU A 265 1.55 29.74 0.44
CA LEU A 265 1.28 30.41 -0.83
C LEU A 265 0.49 29.52 -1.81
N LYS A 266 0.23 28.26 -1.44
CA LYS A 266 -0.39 27.25 -2.29
C LYS A 266 0.37 26.98 -3.59
N ILE A 267 1.69 27.11 -3.56
CA ILE A 267 2.59 26.82 -4.68
C ILE A 267 3.04 25.35 -4.53
N ASP A 268 2.58 24.49 -5.45
CA ASP A 268 2.89 23.05 -5.42
C ASP A 268 4.16 22.72 -6.20
N ASP A 269 4.71 23.62 -7.01
CA ASP A 269 5.98 23.46 -7.71
C ASP A 269 7.11 24.20 -6.99
N PHE A 270 7.94 23.47 -6.27
CA PHE A 270 9.09 23.99 -5.53
C PHE A 270 10.24 24.51 -6.43
N LYS A 271 10.18 24.31 -7.76
CA LYS A 271 11.12 24.91 -8.71
C LYS A 271 10.77 26.37 -9.00
N GLN A 272 9.55 26.79 -8.69
CA GLN A 272 9.15 28.18 -8.82
C GLN A 272 9.92 29.04 -7.84
N SER A 273 10.64 30.07 -8.32
CA SER A 273 11.40 30.96 -7.44
C SER A 273 10.48 31.79 -6.55
N LEU A 274 10.80 31.86 -5.27
CA LEU A 274 10.18 32.78 -4.31
C LEU A 274 10.83 34.17 -4.31
N ASN A 275 11.92 34.39 -5.06
CA ASN A 275 12.63 35.66 -5.10
C ASN A 275 11.70 36.79 -5.55
N GLY A 276 11.70 37.89 -4.76
CA GLY A 276 10.82 39.05 -5.02
C GLY A 276 9.37 38.86 -4.57
N ASN A 277 9.00 37.72 -4.01
CA ASN A 277 7.67 37.54 -3.43
C ASN A 277 7.56 38.37 -2.14
N LYS A 278 6.66 39.36 -2.14
CA LYS A 278 6.44 40.26 -1.01
C LYS A 278 5.99 39.56 0.27
N ASN A 279 5.38 38.36 0.12
CA ASN A 279 4.85 37.58 1.22
C ASN A 279 5.88 36.60 1.83
N LEU A 280 7.11 36.53 1.31
CA LEU A 280 8.12 35.56 1.77
C LEU A 280 8.37 35.65 3.28
N TYR A 281 8.36 36.85 3.85
CA TYR A 281 8.63 37.10 5.28
C TYR A 281 7.40 37.61 6.05
N THR A 282 6.20 37.51 5.48
CA THR A 282 4.99 37.97 6.18
C THR A 282 4.74 37.13 7.43
N CYS A 283 4.26 37.78 8.50
CA CYS A 283 4.01 37.16 9.78
C CYS A 283 2.53 36.95 10.10
N ASP A 284 1.65 37.19 9.14
CA ASP A 284 0.19 37.08 9.29
C ASP A 284 -0.36 35.68 8.92
N ASN A 285 0.54 34.73 8.59
CA ASN A 285 0.17 33.34 8.27
C ASN A 285 0.80 32.35 9.24
N ALA A 286 -0.02 31.44 9.76
CA ALA A 286 0.39 30.46 10.77
C ALA A 286 1.28 29.32 10.25
N TYR A 287 1.54 29.26 8.94
CA TYR A 287 2.47 28.30 8.33
C TYR A 287 3.86 28.88 8.03
N ASN A 288 3.98 30.22 7.90
CA ASN A 288 5.22 30.83 7.42
C ASN A 288 6.33 30.88 8.49
N THR A 289 7.18 29.85 8.51
CA THR A 289 8.32 29.77 9.44
C THR A 289 9.50 30.68 9.04
N ARG A 290 9.43 31.42 7.93
CA ARG A 290 10.42 32.46 7.57
C ARG A 290 10.12 33.84 8.16
N CYS A 291 8.94 34.02 8.72
CA CYS A 291 8.65 35.20 9.52
C CYS A 291 9.63 35.32 10.69
N THR A 292 10.35 36.44 10.80
CA THR A 292 11.41 36.62 11.78
C THR A 292 10.93 36.69 13.25
N SER A 293 9.65 36.91 13.46
CA SER A 293 9.00 36.91 14.78
C SER A 293 8.22 35.58 15.08
N PHE A 294 8.22 34.64 14.15
CA PHE A 294 7.53 33.36 14.33
C PHE A 294 8.51 32.30 14.85
N VAL A 295 8.48 32.06 16.16
CA VAL A 295 9.24 31.00 16.81
C VAL A 295 8.34 29.81 17.07
N GLY A 296 8.83 28.60 16.75
CA GLY A 296 8.10 27.37 16.94
C GLY A 296 7.66 26.69 15.62
N LEU A 297 6.88 25.63 15.77
CA LEU A 297 6.32 24.87 14.65
C LEU A 297 5.16 25.63 13.98
N PRO A 298 4.93 25.46 12.68
CA PRO A 298 3.70 25.92 12.05
C PRO A 298 2.48 25.25 12.66
N VAL A 299 1.29 25.78 12.36
CA VAL A 299 0.02 25.34 12.96
C VAL A 299 -0.32 23.88 12.68
N GLY A 300 0.28 23.26 11.68
CA GLY A 300 0.05 21.87 11.31
C GLY A 300 0.93 21.43 10.15
N PRO A 301 0.83 20.16 9.75
CA PRO A 301 1.59 19.57 8.66
C PRO A 301 1.40 20.28 7.32
N ILE A 302 2.38 20.16 6.43
CA ILE A 302 2.41 20.78 5.10
C ILE A 302 2.50 19.78 3.95
N SER A 303 2.69 18.51 4.28
CA SER A 303 2.73 17.36 3.37
C SER A 303 2.49 16.08 4.14
N ASN A 304 2.29 14.98 3.43
CA ASN A 304 2.13 13.65 4.01
C ASN A 304 3.48 12.93 4.00
N PRO A 305 4.12 12.76 5.17
CA PRO A 305 5.46 12.20 5.28
C PRO A 305 5.47 10.68 5.13
N GLY A 306 6.58 10.14 4.62
CA GLY A 306 6.90 8.73 4.69
C GLY A 306 7.38 8.30 6.08
N ILE A 307 7.56 6.99 6.25
CA ILE A 307 7.94 6.45 7.56
C ILE A 307 9.32 6.93 8.00
N ASP A 308 10.28 7.09 7.09
CA ASP A 308 11.63 7.52 7.40
C ASP A 308 11.67 8.93 8.02
N SER A 309 10.79 9.84 7.54
CA SER A 309 10.67 11.19 8.09
C SER A 309 9.99 11.18 9.46
N ILE A 310 9.00 10.30 9.67
CA ILE A 310 8.36 10.13 10.97
C ILE A 310 9.34 9.53 11.99
N GLU A 311 10.15 8.55 11.58
CA GLU A 311 11.16 7.92 12.44
C GLU A 311 12.31 8.88 12.81
N ALA A 312 12.60 9.85 11.93
CA ALA A 312 13.63 10.86 12.15
C ALA A 312 13.22 11.95 13.15
N THR A 313 11.93 12.09 13.37
CA THR A 313 11.35 13.06 14.33
C THR A 313 10.80 12.38 15.56
#